data_0ba2141e14d20ebfeeaabf036e8a80c1
#
_entry.id   0ba2141e14d20ebfeeaabf036e8a80c1
#
_cell.length_a   1.000
_cell.length_b   1.000
_cell.length_c   1.000
_cell.angle_alpha   90.00
_cell.angle_beta   90.00
_cell.angle_gamma   90.00
#
_symmetry.space_group_name_H-M   'P 1'
#
loop_
_entity.id
_entity.type
_entity.pdbx_description
1 polymer ?
#
loop_
_entity_poly.entity_id
_entity_poly.type
_entity_poly.pdbx_seq_one_letter_code
_entity_poly.pdbx_strand_id
1 'polypeptide(L)'
;MNVSVTAPAKAAVAPSCYDAVTIWLHWTIVVLVAAQWLGAELIDFADRPTHKLYWSIHITLGCLFAAVVIFHVIWRMTAGRKLPTSNEEGWKLATAAMHMLLYWIPLILALLGIGIVLARGWSLFGIVNIPMMPGGSRPLSREIHEIHEWTAHVLVFLATGHALAALYHRYALKDGVLRRMQFER
;
A
#
# COMPACT_ATOMS: atom_id res chain seq x y z
N MET A 1 -13.28 -58.69 -23.13
CA MET A 1 -13.30 -57.22 -23.29
C MET A 1 -13.19 -56.58 -21.93
N ASN A 2 -11.97 -56.16 -21.49
CA ASN A 2 -11.78 -55.44 -20.24
C ASN A 2 -11.92 -53.96 -20.54
N VAL A 3 -13.02 -53.37 -20.07
CA VAL A 3 -13.20 -51.91 -20.10
C VAL A 3 -12.49 -51.34 -18.87
N SER A 4 -11.30 -50.74 -19.07
CA SER A 4 -10.61 -49.95 -18.05
C SER A 4 -11.41 -48.68 -17.78
N VAL A 5 -12.14 -48.64 -16.69
CA VAL A 5 -12.77 -47.42 -16.20
C VAL A 5 -11.67 -46.54 -15.58
N THR A 6 -11.18 -45.54 -16.34
CA THR A 6 -10.30 -44.52 -15.82
C THR A 6 -11.08 -43.67 -14.83
N ALA A 7 -10.65 -43.68 -13.54
CA ALA A 7 -11.20 -42.81 -12.53
C ALA A 7 -11.09 -41.35 -12.96
N PRO A 8 -12.13 -40.50 -12.75
CA PRO A 8 -12.07 -39.10 -13.10
C PRO A 8 -10.95 -38.42 -12.30
N ALA A 9 -10.08 -37.69 -13.01
CA ALA A 9 -9.03 -36.88 -12.37
C ALA A 9 -9.68 -35.95 -11.35
N LYS A 10 -9.20 -36.01 -10.11
CA LYS A 10 -9.67 -35.15 -9.01
C LYS A 10 -9.51 -33.69 -9.43
N ALA A 11 -10.63 -33.00 -9.67
CA ALA A 11 -10.61 -31.58 -10.04
C ALA A 11 -9.78 -30.82 -9.00
N ALA A 12 -8.74 -30.14 -9.45
CA ALA A 12 -7.90 -29.33 -8.58
C ALA A 12 -8.78 -28.26 -7.92
N VAL A 13 -8.87 -28.29 -6.60
CA VAL A 13 -9.61 -27.26 -5.83
C VAL A 13 -8.96 -25.92 -6.12
N ALA A 14 -9.73 -24.96 -6.62
CA ALA A 14 -9.21 -23.62 -6.90
C ALA A 14 -8.64 -22.99 -5.62
N PRO A 15 -7.48 -22.33 -5.67
CA PRO A 15 -6.84 -21.74 -4.49
C PRO A 15 -7.76 -20.72 -3.83
N SER A 16 -7.88 -20.82 -2.51
CA SER A 16 -8.76 -19.97 -1.69
C SER A 16 -8.10 -18.65 -1.27
N CYS A 17 -6.75 -18.57 -1.28
CA CYS A 17 -5.96 -17.44 -0.80
C CYS A 17 -5.03 -16.91 -1.90
N TYR A 18 -4.62 -15.65 -1.76
CA TYR A 18 -3.55 -15.08 -2.58
C TYR A 18 -2.22 -15.78 -2.31
N ASP A 19 -1.25 -15.59 -3.20
CA ASP A 19 0.10 -16.09 -2.99
C ASP A 19 0.80 -15.35 -1.82
N ALA A 20 1.79 -16.02 -1.21
CA ALA A 20 2.48 -15.50 -0.04
C ALA A 20 3.14 -14.13 -0.29
N VAL A 21 3.68 -13.89 -1.50
CA VAL A 21 4.31 -12.62 -1.85
C VAL A 21 3.27 -11.49 -1.84
N THR A 22 2.10 -11.70 -2.46
CA THR A 22 1.00 -10.73 -2.44
C THR A 22 0.57 -10.42 -1.01
N ILE A 23 0.44 -11.44 -0.14
CA ILE A 23 0.03 -11.26 1.25
C ILE A 23 1.09 -10.46 2.04
N TRP A 24 2.38 -10.81 1.91
CA TRP A 24 3.47 -10.09 2.57
C TRP A 24 3.56 -8.64 2.13
N LEU A 25 3.51 -8.37 0.83
CA LEU A 25 3.54 -7.01 0.30
C LEU A 25 2.37 -6.17 0.81
N HIS A 26 1.16 -6.74 0.81
CA HIS A 26 -0.02 -6.06 1.32
C HIS A 26 0.15 -5.64 2.79
N TRP A 27 0.51 -6.57 3.66
CA TRP A 27 0.67 -6.26 5.09
C TRP A 27 1.86 -5.33 5.37
N THR A 28 2.94 -5.44 4.61
CA THR A 28 4.06 -4.49 4.68
C THR A 28 3.61 -3.08 4.33
N ILE A 29 2.81 -2.90 3.26
CA ILE A 29 2.24 -1.59 2.88
C ILE A 29 1.35 -1.05 4.00
N VAL A 30 0.47 -1.88 4.58
CA VAL A 30 -0.41 -1.48 5.69
C VAL A 30 0.41 -0.95 6.87
N VAL A 31 1.45 -1.68 7.28
CA VAL A 31 2.32 -1.27 8.40
C VAL A 31 3.07 0.03 8.08
N LEU A 32 3.63 0.14 6.87
CA LEU A 32 4.36 1.35 6.45
C LEU A 32 3.45 2.57 6.38
N VAL A 33 2.24 2.46 5.83
CA VAL A 33 1.25 3.56 5.78
C VAL A 33 0.89 4.00 7.20
N ALA A 34 0.56 3.04 8.08
CA ALA A 34 0.18 3.35 9.46
C ALA A 34 1.34 4.04 10.23
N ALA A 35 2.56 3.51 10.11
CA ALA A 35 3.74 4.08 10.78
C ALA A 35 4.08 5.48 10.26
N GLN A 36 4.04 5.68 8.95
CA GLN A 36 4.34 6.97 8.32
C GLN A 36 3.32 8.04 8.68
N TRP A 37 2.04 7.71 8.61
CA TRP A 37 0.97 8.65 8.93
C TRP A 37 0.93 8.97 10.42
N LEU A 38 0.88 7.97 11.30
CA LEU A 38 0.88 8.19 12.75
C LEU A 38 2.11 8.97 13.22
N GLY A 39 3.27 8.66 12.67
CA GLY A 39 4.48 9.39 13.00
C GLY A 39 4.40 10.85 12.55
N ALA A 40 3.85 11.16 11.38
CA ALA A 40 3.67 12.52 10.90
C ALA A 40 2.71 13.33 11.78
N GLU A 41 1.62 12.73 12.27
CA GLU A 41 0.66 13.38 13.19
C GLU A 41 1.26 13.63 14.58
N LEU A 42 2.21 12.81 15.01
CA LEU A 42 2.77 12.89 16.36
C LEU A 42 4.02 13.78 16.45
N ILE A 43 4.67 14.09 15.32
CA ILE A 43 5.98 14.77 15.33
C ILE A 43 5.91 16.21 15.85
N ASP A 44 4.79 16.88 15.69
CA ASP A 44 4.63 18.28 16.11
C ASP A 44 4.70 18.45 17.64
N PHE A 45 4.54 17.36 18.40
CA PHE A 45 4.71 17.33 19.84
C PHE A 45 6.17 17.08 20.29
N ALA A 46 7.09 16.86 19.35
CA ALA A 46 8.48 16.54 19.65
C ALA A 46 9.40 17.77 19.70
N ASP A 47 10.52 17.66 20.43
CA ASP A 47 11.57 18.66 20.44
C ASP A 47 12.32 18.76 19.09
N ARG A 48 13.06 19.85 18.85
CA ARG A 48 13.72 20.10 17.56
C ARG A 48 14.70 19.01 17.11
N PRO A 49 15.56 18.45 17.97
CA PRO A 49 16.45 17.35 17.57
C PRO A 49 15.68 16.11 17.11
N THR A 50 14.65 15.71 17.87
CA THR A 50 13.78 14.57 17.54
C THR A 50 13.03 14.81 16.24
N HIS A 51 12.55 16.04 16.00
CA HIS A 51 11.89 16.44 14.76
C HIS A 51 12.77 16.19 13.52
N LYS A 52 14.06 16.61 13.57
CA LYS A 52 14.98 16.39 12.44
C LYS A 52 15.29 14.91 12.21
N LEU A 53 15.49 14.14 13.26
CA LEU A 53 15.70 12.69 13.20
C LEU A 53 14.49 12.00 12.60
N TYR A 54 13.29 12.34 13.09
CA TYR A 54 12.06 11.76 12.59
C TYR A 54 11.87 11.97 11.07
N TRP A 55 12.07 13.19 10.56
CA TRP A 55 11.95 13.44 9.12
C TRP A 55 12.97 12.66 8.29
N SER A 56 14.17 12.42 8.82
CA SER A 56 15.13 11.55 8.15
C SER A 56 14.64 10.09 8.10
N ILE A 57 14.03 9.61 9.17
CA ILE A 57 13.38 8.29 9.23
C ILE A 57 12.19 8.23 8.27
N HIS A 58 11.31 9.24 8.29
CA HIS A 58 10.15 9.33 7.41
C HIS A 58 10.54 9.27 5.93
N ILE A 59 11.54 10.03 5.51
CA ILE A 59 12.04 10.03 4.13
C ILE A 59 12.62 8.66 3.76
N THR A 60 13.40 8.05 4.66
CA THR A 60 14.01 6.72 4.41
C THR A 60 12.95 5.64 4.28
N LEU A 61 11.99 5.60 5.20
CA LEU A 61 10.85 4.67 5.12
C LEU A 61 9.94 4.98 3.93
N GLY A 62 9.83 6.25 3.54
CA GLY A 62 9.11 6.67 2.33
C GLY A 62 9.75 6.12 1.05
N CYS A 63 11.08 6.10 0.96
CA CYS A 63 11.78 5.44 -0.14
C CYS A 63 11.55 3.93 -0.15
N LEU A 64 11.59 3.27 1.01
CA LEU A 64 11.25 1.86 1.14
C LEU A 64 9.80 1.60 0.73
N PHE A 65 8.87 2.42 1.19
CA PHE A 65 7.46 2.36 0.82
C PHE A 65 7.28 2.48 -0.70
N ALA A 66 7.94 3.43 -1.35
CA ALA A 66 7.91 3.58 -2.81
C ALA A 66 8.36 2.29 -3.52
N ALA A 67 9.49 1.71 -3.10
CA ALA A 67 10.00 0.47 -3.67
C ALA A 67 9.03 -0.70 -3.49
N VAL A 68 8.44 -0.86 -2.29
CA VAL A 68 7.47 -1.92 -1.97
C VAL A 68 6.19 -1.75 -2.80
N VAL A 69 5.67 -0.52 -2.93
CA VAL A 69 4.46 -0.25 -3.72
C VAL A 69 4.70 -0.54 -5.20
N ILE A 70 5.81 -0.08 -5.77
CA ILE A 70 6.17 -0.34 -7.17
C ILE A 70 6.29 -1.85 -7.40
N PHE A 71 7.02 -2.55 -6.53
CA PHE A 71 7.16 -4.01 -6.63
C PHE A 71 5.82 -4.72 -6.50
N HIS A 72 4.94 -4.27 -5.58
CA HIS A 72 3.58 -4.82 -5.42
C HIS A 72 2.76 -4.68 -6.71
N VAL A 73 2.78 -3.50 -7.33
CA VAL A 73 2.05 -3.27 -8.59
C VAL A 73 2.59 -4.19 -9.70
N ILE A 74 3.92 -4.24 -9.88
CA ILE A 74 4.56 -5.10 -10.88
C ILE A 74 4.20 -6.57 -10.62
N TRP A 75 4.33 -7.04 -9.38
CA TRP A 75 4.00 -8.41 -9.00
C TRP A 75 2.55 -8.76 -9.33
N ARG A 76 1.61 -7.89 -8.99
CA ARG A 76 0.19 -8.08 -9.28
C ARG A 76 -0.13 -8.11 -10.77
N MET A 77 0.61 -7.36 -11.57
CA MET A 77 0.42 -7.33 -13.03
C MET A 77 1.03 -8.54 -13.73
N THR A 78 2.12 -9.12 -13.20
CA THR A 78 2.93 -10.16 -13.87
C THR A 78 2.70 -11.56 -13.31
N ALA A 79 3.05 -11.79 -12.04
CA ALA A 79 3.14 -13.12 -11.44
C ALA A 79 2.13 -13.36 -10.29
N GLY A 80 1.53 -12.30 -9.73
CA GLY A 80 0.60 -12.43 -8.60
C GLY A 80 -0.65 -13.23 -8.94
N ARG A 81 -1.01 -14.15 -8.04
CA ARG A 81 -2.20 -14.99 -8.19
C ARG A 81 -3.47 -14.14 -8.32
N LYS A 82 -4.27 -14.40 -9.36
CA LYS A 82 -5.57 -13.76 -9.56
C LYS A 82 -6.67 -14.65 -9.01
N LEU A 83 -7.45 -14.13 -8.07
CA LEU A 83 -8.63 -14.83 -7.55
C LEU A 83 -9.91 -14.26 -8.20
N PRO A 84 -10.96 -15.09 -8.39
CA PRO A 84 -12.24 -14.60 -8.87
C PRO A 84 -12.84 -13.62 -7.87
N THR A 85 -13.56 -12.62 -8.37
CA THR A 85 -14.31 -11.69 -7.52
C THR A 85 -15.35 -12.46 -6.73
N SER A 86 -15.43 -12.19 -5.42
CA SER A 86 -16.38 -12.85 -4.50
C SER A 86 -17.71 -12.11 -4.37
N ASN A 87 -17.84 -10.96 -5.00
CA ASN A 87 -18.96 -10.05 -4.78
C ASN A 87 -20.09 -10.29 -5.77
N GLU A 88 -21.31 -10.09 -5.30
CA GLU A 88 -22.48 -9.96 -6.15
C GLU A 88 -22.28 -8.85 -7.20
N GLU A 89 -22.95 -8.94 -8.33
CA GLU A 89 -22.74 -8.04 -9.49
C GLU A 89 -22.83 -6.56 -9.14
N GLY A 90 -23.71 -6.18 -8.21
CA GLY A 90 -23.91 -4.79 -7.77
C GLY A 90 -22.70 -4.13 -7.10
N TRP A 91 -21.76 -4.87 -6.51
CA TRP A 91 -20.60 -4.33 -5.79
C TRP A 91 -19.29 -4.44 -6.57
N LYS A 92 -19.27 -5.10 -7.72
CA LYS A 92 -18.05 -5.33 -8.51
C LYS A 92 -17.35 -4.02 -8.88
N LEU A 93 -18.11 -3.02 -9.31
CA LEU A 93 -17.55 -1.72 -9.73
C LEU A 93 -16.93 -0.97 -8.52
N ALA A 94 -17.64 -0.92 -7.39
CA ALA A 94 -17.13 -0.25 -6.19
C ALA A 94 -15.87 -0.94 -5.66
N THR A 95 -15.85 -2.27 -5.64
CA THR A 95 -14.67 -3.06 -5.24
C THR A 95 -13.49 -2.82 -6.19
N ALA A 96 -13.72 -2.81 -7.50
CA ALA A 96 -12.67 -2.54 -8.47
C ALA A 96 -12.12 -1.11 -8.34
N ALA A 97 -13.00 -0.11 -8.17
CA ALA A 97 -12.62 1.28 -7.97
C ALA A 97 -11.80 1.46 -6.68
N MET A 98 -12.22 0.86 -5.56
CA MET A 98 -11.49 0.90 -4.29
C MET A 98 -10.07 0.33 -4.45
N HIS A 99 -9.92 -0.85 -5.05
CA HIS A 99 -8.61 -1.44 -5.28
C HIS A 99 -7.75 -0.60 -6.22
N MET A 100 -8.33 -0.03 -7.28
CA MET A 100 -7.62 0.85 -8.20
C MET A 100 -7.10 2.09 -7.46
N LEU A 101 -7.91 2.75 -6.64
CA LEU A 101 -7.49 3.89 -5.82
C LEU A 101 -6.38 3.51 -4.85
N LEU A 102 -6.50 2.36 -4.17
CA LEU A 102 -5.49 1.86 -3.24
C LEU A 102 -4.18 1.39 -3.92
N TYR A 103 -4.12 1.28 -5.24
CA TYR A 103 -2.87 1.11 -6.00
C TYR A 103 -2.26 2.45 -6.41
N TRP A 104 -3.07 3.37 -6.95
CA TRP A 104 -2.56 4.60 -7.53
C TRP A 104 -2.24 5.68 -6.51
N ILE A 105 -3.06 5.83 -5.46
CA ILE A 105 -2.83 6.88 -4.45
C ILE A 105 -1.52 6.66 -3.69
N PRO A 106 -1.15 5.46 -3.22
CA PRO A 106 0.16 5.21 -2.63
C PRO A 106 1.33 5.54 -3.56
N LEU A 107 1.20 5.24 -4.86
CA LEU A 107 2.23 5.56 -5.84
C LEU A 107 2.38 7.07 -6.02
N ILE A 108 1.27 7.80 -6.16
CA ILE A 108 1.26 9.27 -6.24
C ILE A 108 1.87 9.87 -4.97
N LEU A 109 1.48 9.36 -3.80
CA LEU A 109 2.00 9.80 -2.51
C LEU A 109 3.51 9.64 -2.41
N ALA A 110 4.05 8.51 -2.85
CA ALA A 110 5.49 8.26 -2.89
C ALA A 110 6.21 9.24 -3.83
N LEU A 111 5.66 9.51 -5.00
CA LEU A 111 6.22 10.47 -5.96
C LEU A 111 6.22 11.90 -5.42
N LEU A 112 5.14 12.32 -4.76
CA LEU A 112 5.06 13.62 -4.09
C LEU A 112 6.12 13.75 -3.00
N GLY A 113 6.31 12.73 -2.16
CA GLY A 113 7.35 12.70 -1.12
C GLY A 113 8.76 12.85 -1.70
N ILE A 114 9.06 12.16 -2.79
CA ILE A 114 10.33 12.33 -3.52
C ILE A 114 10.44 13.76 -4.06
N GLY A 115 9.36 14.29 -4.64
CA GLY A 115 9.29 15.66 -5.15
C GLY A 115 9.60 16.72 -4.10
N ILE A 116 9.10 16.57 -2.87
CA ILE A 116 9.39 17.47 -1.73
C ILE A 116 10.89 17.51 -1.45
N VAL A 117 11.51 16.32 -1.35
CA VAL A 117 12.94 16.19 -1.04
C VAL A 117 13.81 16.82 -2.15
N LEU A 118 13.47 16.56 -3.41
CA LEU A 118 14.19 17.11 -4.56
C LEU A 118 13.97 18.63 -4.70
N ALA A 119 12.79 19.15 -4.38
CA ALA A 119 12.48 20.58 -4.51
C ALA A 119 13.24 21.45 -3.51
N ARG A 120 13.60 20.93 -2.32
CA ARG A 120 14.28 21.74 -1.26
C ARG A 120 15.68 21.24 -0.90
N GLY A 121 16.07 20.05 -1.34
CA GLY A 121 17.23 19.33 -0.83
C GLY A 121 17.02 18.82 0.60
N TRP A 122 17.77 17.81 1.00
CA TRP A 122 17.71 17.28 2.36
C TRP A 122 19.00 16.62 2.79
N SER A 123 19.32 16.71 4.08
CA SER A 123 20.44 15.96 4.66
C SER A 123 19.88 14.83 5.53
N LEU A 124 19.94 13.60 5.03
CA LEU A 124 19.52 12.40 5.78
C LEU A 124 20.52 12.12 6.89
N PHE A 125 20.06 12.11 8.13
CA PHE A 125 20.86 11.84 9.33
C PHE A 125 22.15 12.68 9.47
N GLY A 126 22.29 13.75 8.66
CA GLY A 126 23.52 14.53 8.57
C GLY A 126 24.66 13.84 7.80
N ILE A 127 24.42 12.68 7.19
CA ILE A 127 25.43 11.86 6.50
C ILE A 127 25.25 11.93 4.98
N VAL A 128 24.05 11.74 4.48
CA VAL A 128 23.75 11.74 3.04
C VAL A 128 23.05 13.03 2.66
N ASN A 129 23.69 13.83 1.81
CA ASN A 129 23.11 15.07 1.31
C ASN A 129 22.44 14.84 -0.04
N ILE A 130 21.13 15.09 -0.10
CA ILE A 130 20.36 15.11 -1.34
C ILE A 130 20.34 16.55 -1.82
N PRO A 131 20.96 16.88 -2.97
CA PRO A 131 20.97 18.25 -3.47
C PRO A 131 19.58 18.66 -3.94
N MET A 132 19.31 19.96 -3.87
CA MET A 132 18.13 20.53 -4.48
C MET A 132 18.25 20.42 -6.02
N MET A 133 17.17 20.00 -6.67
CA MET A 133 17.11 19.91 -8.14
C MET A 133 17.15 21.31 -8.81
N PRO A 134 17.61 21.42 -10.07
CA PRO A 134 17.49 22.65 -10.84
C PRO A 134 16.03 23.13 -10.91
N GLY A 135 15.78 24.40 -10.57
CA GLY A 135 14.43 24.95 -10.48
C GLY A 135 13.69 24.63 -9.17
N GLY A 136 14.30 23.87 -8.26
CA GLY A 136 13.77 23.60 -6.93
C GLY A 136 13.74 24.90 -6.10
N SER A 137 12.79 24.97 -5.17
CA SER A 137 12.64 26.10 -4.24
C SER A 137 11.86 25.70 -3.00
N ARG A 138 12.01 26.47 -1.92
CA ARG A 138 11.22 26.26 -0.70
C ARG A 138 9.70 26.48 -0.92
N PRO A 139 9.24 27.50 -1.68
CA PRO A 139 7.83 27.63 -2.02
C PRO A 139 7.28 26.40 -2.76
N LEU A 140 7.95 25.93 -3.81
CA LEU A 140 7.55 24.73 -4.54
C LEU A 140 7.47 23.50 -3.62
N SER A 141 8.46 23.30 -2.75
CA SER A 141 8.45 22.21 -1.77
C SER A 141 7.25 22.28 -0.84
N ARG A 142 6.81 23.50 -0.43
CA ARG A 142 5.64 23.70 0.43
C ARG A 142 4.35 23.31 -0.30
N GLU A 143 4.18 23.75 -1.54
CA GLU A 143 3.00 23.40 -2.35
C GLU A 143 2.89 21.87 -2.55
N ILE A 144 4.01 21.21 -2.88
CA ILE A 144 4.02 19.75 -3.01
C ILE A 144 3.70 19.08 -1.66
N HIS A 145 4.20 19.63 -0.55
CA HIS A 145 3.95 19.10 0.80
C HIS A 145 2.46 19.16 1.16
N GLU A 146 1.78 20.27 0.88
CA GLU A 146 0.34 20.39 1.12
C GLU A 146 -0.46 19.34 0.33
N ILE A 147 -0.10 19.10 -0.94
CA ILE A 147 -0.74 18.06 -1.75
C ILE A 147 -0.42 16.66 -1.20
N HIS A 148 0.82 16.42 -0.76
CA HIS A 148 1.24 15.15 -0.15
C HIS A 148 0.44 14.85 1.13
N GLU A 149 0.30 15.83 2.00
CA GLU A 149 -0.45 15.72 3.26
C GLU A 149 -1.92 15.38 3.00
N TRP A 150 -2.60 16.13 2.13
CA TRP A 150 -3.98 15.84 1.74
C TRP A 150 -4.12 14.45 1.10
N THR A 151 -3.19 14.07 0.26
CA THR A 151 -3.17 12.75 -0.38
C THR A 151 -3.00 11.64 0.66
N ALA A 152 -2.18 11.86 1.71
CA ALA A 152 -2.01 10.93 2.81
C ALA A 152 -3.31 10.73 3.61
N HIS A 153 -4.02 11.82 3.94
CA HIS A 153 -5.31 11.74 4.62
C HIS A 153 -6.37 11.01 3.79
N VAL A 154 -6.43 11.27 2.49
CA VAL A 154 -7.32 10.55 1.56
C VAL A 154 -6.97 9.05 1.54
N LEU A 155 -5.68 8.70 1.48
CA LEU A 155 -5.24 7.31 1.52
C LEU A 155 -5.68 6.61 2.81
N VAL A 156 -5.47 7.24 3.97
CA VAL A 156 -5.86 6.67 5.27
C VAL A 156 -7.37 6.52 5.38
N PHE A 157 -8.14 7.47 4.90
CA PHE A 157 -9.60 7.39 4.85
C PHE A 157 -10.06 6.18 4.01
N LEU A 158 -9.52 6.01 2.81
CA LEU A 158 -9.84 4.89 1.92
C LEU A 158 -9.38 3.55 2.51
N ALA A 159 -8.18 3.49 3.08
CA ALA A 159 -7.64 2.28 3.72
C ALA A 159 -8.51 1.87 4.92
N THR A 160 -8.97 2.84 5.72
CA THR A 160 -9.89 2.59 6.83
C THR A 160 -11.23 2.04 6.33
N GLY A 161 -11.81 2.65 5.30
CA GLY A 161 -13.05 2.14 4.67
C GLY A 161 -12.87 0.72 4.11
N HIS A 162 -11.73 0.45 3.46
CA HIS A 162 -11.38 -0.88 2.97
C HIS A 162 -11.25 -1.91 4.11
N ALA A 163 -10.58 -1.54 5.20
CA ALA A 163 -10.44 -2.41 6.37
C ALA A 163 -11.80 -2.69 7.04
N LEU A 164 -12.66 -1.66 7.20
CA LEU A 164 -14.01 -1.81 7.73
C LEU A 164 -14.88 -2.72 6.85
N ALA A 165 -14.79 -2.58 5.53
CA ALA A 165 -15.46 -3.48 4.59
C ALA A 165 -14.98 -4.92 4.76
N ALA A 166 -13.66 -5.16 4.88
CA ALA A 166 -13.14 -6.50 5.12
C ALA A 166 -13.61 -7.10 6.45
N LEU A 167 -13.72 -6.29 7.51
CA LEU A 167 -14.29 -6.72 8.80
C LEU A 167 -15.79 -7.01 8.68
N TYR A 168 -16.55 -6.21 7.97
CA TYR A 168 -17.95 -6.45 7.68
C TYR A 168 -18.15 -7.79 6.94
N HIS A 169 -17.34 -8.06 5.89
CA HIS A 169 -17.33 -9.35 5.21
C HIS A 169 -17.00 -10.51 6.16
N ARG A 170 -16.07 -10.29 7.12
CA ARG A 170 -15.69 -11.33 8.10
C ARG A 170 -16.77 -11.65 9.10
N TYR A 171 -17.40 -10.63 9.71
CA TYR A 171 -18.29 -10.81 10.88
C TYR A 171 -19.77 -10.83 10.52
N ALA A 172 -20.22 -10.02 9.55
CA ALA A 172 -21.61 -9.94 9.13
C ALA A 172 -21.93 -10.93 8.00
N LEU A 173 -21.19 -10.86 6.88
CA LEU A 173 -21.46 -11.70 5.72
C LEU A 173 -20.84 -13.10 5.82
N LYS A 174 -19.75 -13.27 6.58
CA LYS A 174 -19.06 -14.56 6.82
C LYS A 174 -18.64 -15.27 5.52
N ASP A 175 -18.35 -14.53 4.47
CA ASP A 175 -18.09 -15.01 3.11
C ASP A 175 -16.61 -15.37 2.82
N GLY A 176 -15.73 -15.21 3.82
CA GLY A 176 -14.33 -15.61 3.74
C GLY A 176 -13.42 -14.66 2.96
N VAL A 177 -13.87 -13.46 2.54
CA VAL A 177 -13.06 -12.48 1.78
C VAL A 177 -11.77 -12.13 2.52
N LEU A 178 -11.83 -11.86 3.83
CA LEU A 178 -10.63 -11.55 4.63
C LEU A 178 -9.64 -12.73 4.69
N ARG A 179 -10.11 -13.98 4.62
CA ARG A 179 -9.25 -15.18 4.65
C ARG A 179 -8.34 -15.26 3.43
N ARG A 180 -8.72 -14.62 2.31
CA ARG A 180 -7.88 -14.57 1.09
C ARG A 180 -6.54 -13.87 1.30
N MET A 181 -6.46 -12.97 2.31
CA MET A 181 -5.25 -12.24 2.73
C MET A 181 -4.60 -12.84 3.97
N GLN A 182 -4.90 -14.10 4.31
CA GLN A 182 -4.26 -14.87 5.38
C GLN A 182 -3.39 -15.97 4.77
N PHE A 183 -2.29 -16.30 5.45
CA PHE A 183 -1.46 -17.43 5.04
C PHE A 183 -2.24 -18.74 5.22
N GLU A 184 -2.14 -19.61 4.21
CA GLU A 184 -2.64 -20.98 4.34
C GLU A 184 -1.88 -21.69 5.47
N ARG A 185 -2.63 -22.26 6.43
CA ARG A 185 -2.08 -23.09 7.50
C ARG A 185 -2.03 -24.54 7.06
#